data_36712873702839352892078779f6f1a6
#
_entry.id   36712873702839352892078779f6f1a6
#
_cell.length_a   1.000
_cell.length_b   1.000
_cell.length_c   1.000
_cell.angle_alpha   90.00
_cell.angle_beta   90.00
_cell.angle_gamma   90.00
#
_symmetry.space_group_name_H-M   'P 1'
#
loop_
_entity.id
_entity.type
_entity.pdbx_description
1 polymer ?
#
loop_
_entity_poly.entity_id
_entity_poly.type
_entity_poly.pdbx_seq_one_letter_code
_entity_poly.pdbx_strand_id
1 'polypeptide(L)'
;VTYVKDAQKAIIKYVNENGNVEVARDTVNGKSGEVIAYTTTDKINELHRKGYELVSDGFTSASSKNFDFDASVDQEFTVVVRERVVPVGPEDPDPTPDTPYDPTDPNTPNWPKNVDKIQNRRAVATRTIRYFITENGVKVPKPIRERVVFERTVLVNLVTGEMTPQAWKLVSVTQLDNEVENKPVVRTRRALSEGLAPRALETSLARPASHTRSRRSLVIADSPEESTVSLSAVNPEPVVATRSARRSRRSLSAAPATNYTFAVIPTPVRRGEYADKASATARFFDPDLTAFADFTEDITYELLGHIQLVDQNGNVLAETIYKNNETDATKAAPTALPAIPAGYKIKEGQTVYGYDATAGTVDPNNPTDPNAIGRNTTILLELQAVPRQETKVVNETIHYKDAITGETLAPDHTDQVTFRRVVMVNPATNEVLSATSWVADNGDTTFDAVTSPVIEGYEASPLVVDAITGLTAESKDFVTTVLYRKKAVPTPQPDPVKPDPVKPDPVKPEPVKPNPVKPEPTKPATPDAPKAPALPETGVTDASTVTLLGAALGLVGLAGLAKRKRDENE
;
A
#
# COMPACT_ATOMS: atom_id res chain seq x y z
N VAL A 1 30.52 109.71 34.90
CA VAL A 1 29.41 108.80 34.64
C VAL A 1 30.00 107.41 34.65
N THR A 2 29.63 106.60 35.60
CA THR A 2 30.04 105.17 35.66
C THR A 2 28.93 104.39 34.96
N TYR A 3 29.27 103.76 33.84
CA TYR A 3 28.34 102.88 33.13
C TYR A 3 28.40 101.53 33.83
N VAL A 4 27.29 100.99 34.26
CA VAL A 4 27.16 99.64 34.76
C VAL A 4 26.62 98.80 33.61
N LYS A 5 27.26 97.66 33.39
CA LYS A 5 26.73 96.73 32.42
C LYS A 5 25.41 96.16 32.89
N ASP A 6 24.43 96.11 31.98
CA ASP A 6 23.11 95.55 32.27
C ASP A 6 23.17 94.01 32.50
N ALA A 7 22.31 93.56 33.41
CA ALA A 7 22.13 92.14 33.63
C ALA A 7 21.49 91.52 32.40
N GLN A 8 22.06 90.40 31.95
CA GLN A 8 21.64 89.65 30.76
C GLN A 8 21.37 88.22 31.12
N LYS A 9 20.56 87.59 30.31
CA LYS A 9 20.19 86.19 30.43
C LYS A 9 20.24 85.49 29.10
N ALA A 10 20.93 84.35 29.03
CA ALA A 10 20.95 83.43 27.89
C ALA A 10 20.23 82.15 28.24
N ILE A 11 19.36 81.69 27.36
CA ILE A 11 18.60 80.45 27.46
C ILE A 11 19.09 79.48 26.38
N ILE A 12 19.58 78.32 26.77
CA ILE A 12 19.94 77.26 25.88
C ILE A 12 18.83 76.20 25.93
N LYS A 13 18.04 76.12 24.86
CA LYS A 13 16.91 75.22 24.73
C LYS A 13 17.36 73.96 23.97
N TYR A 14 17.08 72.78 24.52
CA TYR A 14 17.28 71.45 23.84
C TYR A 14 15.92 70.97 23.34
N VAL A 15 15.77 70.86 22.05
CA VAL A 15 14.48 70.66 21.40
C VAL A 15 14.54 69.30 20.59
N ASN A 16 13.55 68.47 20.81
CA ASN A 16 13.40 67.24 19.97
C ASN A 16 12.97 67.64 18.56
N GLU A 17 13.69 67.15 17.55
CA GLU A 17 13.40 67.35 16.11
C GLU A 17 11.94 66.98 15.79
N ASN A 18 11.45 65.89 16.39
CA ASN A 18 10.07 65.45 16.26
C ASN A 18 9.14 66.33 17.12
N GLY A 19 8.37 67.23 16.49
CA GLY A 19 7.35 68.06 17.13
C GLY A 19 7.88 69.27 17.80
N ASN A 20 9.18 69.60 17.70
CA ASN A 20 9.79 70.82 18.36
C ASN A 20 9.52 70.92 19.88
N VAL A 21 9.47 69.73 20.52
CA VAL A 21 9.23 69.66 21.97
C VAL A 21 10.51 69.94 22.74
N GLU A 22 10.50 70.89 23.68
CA GLU A 22 11.63 71.17 24.56
C GLU A 22 11.83 69.98 25.54
N VAL A 23 13.00 69.37 25.52
CA VAL A 23 13.37 68.20 26.34
C VAL A 23 14.28 68.61 27.52
N ALA A 24 14.98 69.71 27.39
CA ALA A 24 15.80 70.28 28.46
C ALA A 24 16.04 71.80 28.22
N ARG A 25 16.43 72.49 29.25
CA ARG A 25 16.76 73.91 29.20
C ARG A 25 17.82 74.20 30.23
N ASP A 26 18.79 75.03 29.85
CA ASP A 26 19.72 75.67 30.79
C ASP A 26 19.66 77.19 30.64
N THR A 27 19.94 77.90 31.74
CA THR A 27 19.90 79.31 31.80
C THR A 27 21.22 79.82 32.37
N VAL A 28 21.83 80.82 31.71
CA VAL A 28 23.09 81.40 32.10
C VAL A 28 22.85 82.94 32.31
N ASN A 29 23.25 83.43 33.44
CA ASN A 29 23.13 84.87 33.75
C ASN A 29 24.52 85.54 33.68
N GLY A 30 24.59 86.73 33.20
CA GLY A 30 25.82 87.55 33.09
C GLY A 30 25.53 89.01 32.85
N LYS A 31 26.46 89.74 32.23
CA LYS A 31 26.29 91.11 31.90
C LYS A 31 26.59 91.41 30.44
N SER A 32 25.97 92.42 29.87
CA SER A 32 26.14 92.81 28.47
C SER A 32 27.61 92.82 28.04
N GLY A 33 27.93 92.13 26.92
CA GLY A 33 29.24 91.99 26.33
C GLY A 33 30.21 90.97 27.00
N GLU A 34 29.81 90.35 28.10
CA GLU A 34 30.60 89.27 28.72
C GLU A 34 30.42 87.95 27.93
N VAL A 35 31.43 87.11 28.04
CA VAL A 35 31.36 85.79 27.41
C VAL A 35 30.34 84.92 28.18
N ILE A 36 29.43 84.30 27.49
CA ILE A 36 28.54 83.31 28.08
C ILE A 36 29.38 82.07 28.43
N ALA A 37 29.71 81.93 29.74
CA ALA A 37 30.54 80.83 30.24
C ALA A 37 29.72 79.57 30.37
N TYR A 38 29.47 78.90 29.19
CA TYR A 38 28.70 77.69 29.08
C TYR A 38 29.24 76.80 28.00
N THR A 39 29.09 75.45 28.18
CA THR A 39 29.33 74.42 27.18
C THR A 39 28.14 73.48 27.12
N THR A 40 27.72 73.13 25.96
CA THR A 40 26.59 72.21 25.72
C THR A 40 26.96 70.76 25.98
N THR A 41 28.26 70.39 26.05
CA THR A 41 28.80 69.05 26.10
C THR A 41 28.19 68.20 27.20
N ASP A 42 28.14 68.67 28.44
CA ASP A 42 27.64 67.89 29.56
C ASP A 42 26.14 67.56 29.43
N LYS A 43 25.37 68.58 28.98
CA LYS A 43 23.94 68.39 28.74
C LYS A 43 23.65 67.52 27.55
N ILE A 44 24.43 67.61 26.49
CA ILE A 44 24.36 66.68 25.34
C ILE A 44 24.67 65.25 25.80
N ASN A 45 25.71 65.01 26.60
CA ASN A 45 26.03 63.74 27.19
C ASN A 45 24.92 63.19 28.11
N GLU A 46 24.30 64.07 28.90
CA GLU A 46 23.12 63.71 29.71
C GLU A 46 21.96 63.28 28.85
N LEU A 47 21.64 64.01 27.77
CA LEU A 47 20.59 63.64 26.81
C LEU A 47 20.94 62.38 26.03
N HIS A 48 22.20 62.19 25.69
CA HIS A 48 22.67 60.92 25.04
C HIS A 48 22.40 59.71 25.95
N ARG A 49 22.70 59.81 27.25
CA ARG A 49 22.36 58.74 28.23
C ARG A 49 20.85 58.51 28.37
N LYS A 50 20.02 59.50 28.02
CA LYS A 50 18.56 59.38 27.98
C LYS A 50 18.03 58.86 26.63
N GLY A 51 18.91 58.58 25.66
CA GLY A 51 18.54 58.02 24.38
C GLY A 51 18.35 59.03 23.26
N TYR A 52 18.77 60.31 23.44
CA TYR A 52 18.75 61.31 22.38
C TYR A 52 20.07 61.35 21.63
N GLU A 53 20.01 61.69 20.34
CA GLU A 53 21.19 61.97 19.48
C GLU A 53 21.21 63.45 19.14
N LEU A 54 22.42 64.06 19.09
CA LEU A 54 22.59 65.45 18.66
C LEU A 54 22.35 65.56 17.15
N VAL A 55 21.49 66.48 16.73
CA VAL A 55 21.26 66.82 15.32
C VAL A 55 22.04 68.11 14.97
N SER A 56 21.90 69.16 15.80
CA SER A 56 22.62 70.43 15.63
C SER A 56 22.80 71.16 16.95
N ASP A 57 23.92 71.83 17.11
CA ASP A 57 24.22 72.65 18.28
C ASP A 57 24.29 74.15 17.89
N GLY A 58 23.18 74.84 18.06
CA GLY A 58 23.05 76.21 17.73
C GLY A 58 23.84 77.19 18.68
N PHE A 59 24.18 76.72 19.92
CA PHE A 59 25.04 77.45 20.81
C PHE A 59 26.52 77.40 20.38
N THR A 60 27.00 76.21 20.11
CA THR A 60 28.42 76.02 19.66
C THR A 60 28.69 76.61 18.28
N SER A 61 27.70 76.61 17.41
CA SER A 61 27.81 77.18 16.05
C SER A 61 27.45 78.70 15.98
N ALA A 62 27.06 79.32 17.08
CA ALA A 62 26.70 80.72 17.11
C ALA A 62 27.91 81.63 16.76
N SER A 63 27.67 82.61 15.94
CA SER A 63 28.68 83.59 15.55
C SER A 63 29.21 84.44 16.70
N SER A 64 28.43 84.63 17.75
CA SER A 64 28.82 85.29 18.98
C SER A 64 28.36 84.46 20.21
N LYS A 65 29.28 84.28 21.15
CA LYS A 65 28.98 83.65 22.46
C LYS A 65 29.09 84.65 23.61
N ASN A 66 28.82 85.93 23.32
CA ASN A 66 28.75 86.98 24.33
C ASN A 66 27.28 87.39 24.58
N PHE A 67 26.95 87.76 25.81
CA PHE A 67 25.68 88.39 26.07
C PHE A 67 25.52 89.61 25.17
N ASP A 68 24.36 89.75 24.58
CA ASP A 68 24.02 90.91 23.76
C ASP A 68 23.81 92.16 24.61
N PHE A 69 23.27 93.25 24.03
CA PHE A 69 23.04 94.51 24.71
C PHE A 69 21.54 94.82 24.87
N ASP A 70 20.64 93.82 24.55
CA ASP A 70 19.21 94.01 24.70
C ASP A 70 18.72 93.30 25.98
N ALA A 71 18.58 94.10 27.06
CA ALA A 71 18.13 93.60 28.36
C ALA A 71 16.59 93.33 28.41
N SER A 72 15.86 93.67 27.33
CA SER A 72 14.41 93.47 27.25
C SER A 72 14.00 92.06 26.75
N VAL A 73 14.91 91.35 26.11
CA VAL A 73 14.66 90.00 25.54
C VAL A 73 15.77 89.03 25.95
N ASP A 74 15.39 87.91 26.51
CA ASP A 74 16.36 86.86 26.81
C ASP A 74 16.96 86.34 25.50
N GLN A 75 18.32 86.17 25.45
CA GLN A 75 19.01 85.67 24.31
C GLN A 75 18.82 84.10 24.22
N GLU A 76 18.31 83.59 23.10
CA GLU A 76 17.99 82.15 22.99
C GLU A 76 18.90 81.46 22.00
N PHE A 77 19.36 80.23 22.38
CA PHE A 77 20.10 79.31 21.56
C PHE A 77 19.36 78.00 21.52
N THR A 78 19.23 77.35 20.33
CA THR A 78 18.54 76.11 20.18
C THR A 78 19.55 75.00 19.82
N VAL A 79 19.58 73.94 20.63
CA VAL A 79 20.25 72.69 20.37
C VAL A 79 19.17 71.71 19.98
N VAL A 80 19.29 71.10 18.76
CA VAL A 80 18.32 70.18 18.26
C VAL A 80 18.84 68.75 18.50
N VAL A 81 17.99 67.91 19.09
CA VAL A 81 18.24 66.50 19.35
C VAL A 81 17.10 65.68 18.73
N ARG A 82 17.35 64.44 18.48
CA ARG A 82 16.33 63.45 18.05
C ARG A 82 16.37 62.22 18.94
N GLU A 83 15.27 61.49 18.98
CA GLU A 83 15.19 60.21 19.65
C GLU A 83 16.00 59.18 18.86
N ARG A 84 16.82 58.37 19.54
CA ARG A 84 17.59 57.32 18.93
C ARG A 84 16.72 56.09 18.77
N VAL A 85 16.54 55.64 17.52
CA VAL A 85 15.83 54.41 17.15
C VAL A 85 16.84 53.38 16.64
N VAL A 86 16.89 52.23 17.28
CA VAL A 86 17.87 51.20 16.99
C VAL A 86 17.18 49.94 16.46
N PRO A 87 17.75 49.28 15.41
CA PRO A 87 17.23 48.03 14.91
C PRO A 87 17.69 46.85 15.79
N VAL A 88 16.78 45.91 16.04
CA VAL A 88 17.08 44.61 16.63
C VAL A 88 16.69 43.57 15.61
N GLY A 89 17.66 42.92 15.01
CA GLY A 89 17.49 41.94 13.94
C GLY A 89 17.19 40.50 14.44
N PRO A 90 16.91 39.56 13.56
CA PRO A 90 16.53 38.18 13.92
C PRO A 90 17.66 37.40 14.57
N GLU A 91 18.91 37.73 14.29
CA GLU A 91 20.11 37.07 14.83
C GLU A 91 20.69 37.78 16.07
N ASP A 92 20.20 39.01 16.38
CA ASP A 92 20.65 39.73 17.55
C ASP A 92 20.13 39.05 18.83
N PRO A 93 20.90 39.05 19.93
CA PRO A 93 20.41 38.58 21.20
C PRO A 93 19.21 39.41 21.67
N ASP A 94 18.34 38.83 22.49
CA ASP A 94 17.26 39.56 23.12
C ASP A 94 17.83 40.61 24.05
N PRO A 95 17.47 41.91 23.85
CA PRO A 95 17.93 42.98 24.72
C PRO A 95 17.44 42.78 26.15
N THR A 96 18.29 43.10 27.12
CA THR A 96 17.95 43.03 28.54
C THR A 96 17.56 44.40 29.07
N PRO A 97 16.40 44.55 29.74
CA PRO A 97 15.97 45.82 30.33
C PRO A 97 17.05 46.43 31.24
N ASP A 98 17.12 47.75 31.24
CA ASP A 98 18.00 48.56 32.12
C ASP A 98 19.51 48.25 31.96
N THR A 99 19.93 47.52 30.93
CA THR A 99 21.35 47.31 30.62
C THR A 99 21.82 48.27 29.53
N PRO A 100 23.12 48.65 29.49
CA PRO A 100 23.66 49.52 28.46
C PRO A 100 23.41 49.00 27.06
N TYR A 101 22.95 49.88 26.14
CA TYR A 101 22.81 49.55 24.71
C TYR A 101 24.17 49.20 24.09
N ASP A 102 25.17 50.02 24.34
CA ASP A 102 26.56 49.80 23.95
C ASP A 102 27.46 49.85 25.20
N PRO A 103 27.88 48.72 25.75
CA PRO A 103 28.72 48.68 26.96
C PRO A 103 30.08 49.33 26.78
N THR A 104 30.49 49.66 25.56
CA THR A 104 31.80 50.29 25.27
C THR A 104 31.74 51.82 25.31
N ASP A 105 30.53 52.41 25.22
CA ASP A 105 30.32 53.83 25.31
C ASP A 105 29.82 54.23 26.74
N PRO A 106 30.59 55.00 27.52
CA PRO A 106 30.18 55.40 28.86
C PRO A 106 28.94 56.32 28.90
N ASN A 107 28.58 56.93 27.78
CA ASN A 107 27.39 57.76 27.62
C ASN A 107 26.24 57.02 26.93
N THR A 108 26.36 55.71 26.70
CA THR A 108 25.31 54.94 26.09
C THR A 108 24.01 54.94 26.89
N PRO A 109 22.83 55.02 26.28
CA PRO A 109 21.57 54.83 26.99
C PRO A 109 21.41 53.35 27.38
N ASN A 110 20.57 53.12 28.36
CA ASN A 110 20.13 51.75 28.68
C ASN A 110 18.96 51.34 27.78
N TRP A 111 18.83 50.07 27.58
CA TRP A 111 17.64 49.48 26.97
C TRP A 111 16.40 49.86 27.80
N PRO A 112 15.26 50.20 27.15
CA PRO A 112 14.01 50.47 27.82
C PRO A 112 13.54 49.32 28.72
N LYS A 113 12.82 49.64 29.81
CA LYS A 113 12.30 48.62 30.76
C LYS A 113 11.36 47.59 30.15
N ASN A 114 10.68 47.94 29.07
CA ASN A 114 9.71 47.10 28.38
C ASN A 114 10.31 46.29 27.21
N VAL A 115 11.62 46.36 27.00
CA VAL A 115 12.27 45.68 25.87
C VAL A 115 12.21 44.14 25.95
N ASP A 116 11.95 43.59 27.16
CA ASP A 116 11.63 42.18 27.39
C ASP A 116 10.36 41.71 26.65
N LYS A 117 9.52 42.65 26.19
CA LYS A 117 8.30 42.42 25.42
C LYS A 117 8.52 42.55 23.91
N ILE A 118 9.78 42.55 23.47
CA ILE A 118 10.09 42.65 22.04
C ILE A 118 9.43 41.50 21.28
N GLN A 119 8.77 41.83 20.17
CA GLN A 119 8.04 40.88 19.35
C GLN A 119 8.99 39.89 18.66
N ASN A 120 8.48 38.70 18.33
CA ASN A 120 9.23 37.71 17.59
C ASN A 120 9.83 38.30 16.30
N ARG A 121 11.10 38.02 16.08
CA ARG A 121 11.87 38.48 14.92
C ARG A 121 12.11 37.36 13.93
N ARG A 122 11.75 36.12 14.29
CA ARG A 122 11.81 34.96 13.46
C ARG A 122 10.54 34.12 13.60
N ALA A 123 9.99 33.68 12.47
CA ALA A 123 8.83 32.79 12.44
C ALA A 123 9.12 31.59 11.52
N VAL A 124 8.67 30.42 11.93
CA VAL A 124 8.98 29.17 11.25
C VAL A 124 7.71 28.32 11.14
N ALA A 125 7.43 27.81 9.95
CA ALA A 125 6.45 26.75 9.80
C ALA A 125 7.09 25.51 9.17
N THR A 126 6.69 24.34 9.65
CA THR A 126 7.08 23.05 9.10
C THR A 126 5.82 22.31 8.66
N ARG A 127 5.85 21.68 7.49
CA ARG A 127 4.84 20.72 7.06
C ARG A 127 5.47 19.35 6.93
N THR A 128 4.82 18.32 7.50
CA THR A 128 5.23 16.93 7.41
C THR A 128 4.07 16.10 6.86
N ILE A 129 4.29 15.41 5.73
CA ILE A 129 3.35 14.44 5.16
C ILE A 129 3.94 13.06 5.44
N ARG A 130 3.22 12.24 6.19
CA ARG A 130 3.63 10.88 6.56
C ARG A 130 2.79 9.87 5.80
N TYR A 131 3.41 8.78 5.39
CA TYR A 131 2.76 7.69 4.68
C TYR A 131 2.77 6.44 5.53
N PHE A 132 1.63 5.73 5.57
CA PHE A 132 1.45 4.50 6.31
C PHE A 132 0.92 3.41 5.39
N ILE A 133 1.20 2.16 5.71
CA ILE A 133 0.65 0.99 5.03
C ILE A 133 0.03 0.11 6.11
N THR A 134 -1.16 -0.42 5.83
CA THR A 134 -1.89 -1.27 6.78
C THR A 134 -1.22 -2.64 6.96
N GLU A 135 -0.46 -3.11 5.97
CA GLU A 135 0.26 -4.38 6.06
C GLU A 135 1.70 -4.24 6.53
N ASN A 136 2.11 -5.13 7.44
CA ASN A 136 3.48 -5.19 7.95
C ASN A 136 4.47 -5.68 6.88
N GLY A 137 5.58 -4.97 6.73
CA GLY A 137 6.72 -5.40 5.91
C GLY A 137 6.84 -4.78 4.53
N VAL A 138 5.90 -3.96 4.09
CA VAL A 138 5.98 -3.23 2.82
C VAL A 138 6.65 -1.87 3.03
N LYS A 139 7.58 -1.51 2.12
CA LYS A 139 8.31 -0.24 2.21
C LYS A 139 7.39 0.94 1.90
N VAL A 140 7.09 1.78 2.90
CA VAL A 140 6.33 3.04 2.74
C VAL A 140 7.12 4.09 1.95
N PRO A 141 6.44 5.02 1.26
CA PRO A 141 7.08 6.22 0.74
C PRO A 141 7.78 7.00 1.86
N LYS A 142 8.88 7.65 1.52
CA LYS A 142 9.55 8.54 2.49
C LYS A 142 8.62 9.71 2.82
N PRO A 143 8.56 10.16 4.08
CA PRO A 143 7.82 11.37 4.46
C PRO A 143 8.31 12.57 3.66
N ILE A 144 7.42 13.50 3.35
CA ILE A 144 7.79 14.79 2.76
C ILE A 144 7.78 15.81 3.89
N ARG A 145 8.89 16.54 4.05
CA ARG A 145 9.04 17.58 5.07
C ARG A 145 9.48 18.88 4.40
N GLU A 146 8.73 19.95 4.66
CA GLU A 146 9.00 21.28 4.12
C GLU A 146 9.06 22.27 5.27
N ARG A 147 9.95 23.25 5.17
CA ARG A 147 10.14 24.28 6.17
C ARG A 147 10.22 25.64 5.51
N VAL A 148 9.50 26.60 6.07
CA VAL A 148 9.59 28.00 5.70
C VAL A 148 10.07 28.81 6.88
N VAL A 149 10.88 29.83 6.59
CA VAL A 149 11.42 30.75 7.59
C VAL A 149 11.14 32.18 7.16
N PHE A 150 10.54 32.93 8.07
CA PHE A 150 10.35 34.36 7.95
C PHE A 150 11.17 35.08 9.01
N GLU A 151 11.67 36.27 8.64
CA GLU A 151 12.44 37.13 9.53
C GLU A 151 11.98 38.58 9.41
N ARG A 152 12.10 39.32 10.53
CA ARG A 152 11.88 40.77 10.58
C ARG A 152 12.81 41.41 11.59
N THR A 153 12.98 42.71 11.44
CA THR A 153 13.65 43.58 12.41
C THR A 153 12.59 44.30 13.23
N VAL A 154 12.86 44.55 14.50
CA VAL A 154 12.05 45.41 15.35
C VAL A 154 12.88 46.65 15.63
N LEU A 155 12.30 47.82 15.36
CA LEU A 155 12.90 49.11 15.71
C LEU A 155 12.51 49.48 17.14
N VAL A 156 13.50 49.80 17.97
CA VAL A 156 13.31 50.14 19.38
C VAL A 156 13.72 51.61 19.58
N ASN A 157 12.80 52.44 20.03
CA ASN A 157 13.07 53.81 20.44
C ASN A 157 13.62 53.81 21.87
N LEU A 158 14.87 54.24 22.05
CA LEU A 158 15.55 54.18 23.35
C LEU A 158 15.06 55.22 24.36
N VAL A 159 14.31 56.23 23.91
CA VAL A 159 13.70 57.25 24.77
C VAL A 159 12.32 56.83 25.27
N THR A 160 11.44 56.47 24.34
CA THR A 160 10.03 56.17 24.64
C THR A 160 9.80 54.71 24.98
N GLY A 161 10.68 53.83 24.57
CA GLY A 161 10.51 52.38 24.66
C GLY A 161 9.51 51.83 23.64
N GLU A 162 9.10 52.63 22.64
CA GLU A 162 8.24 52.16 21.56
C GLU A 162 8.98 51.14 20.71
N MET A 163 8.29 50.04 20.38
CA MET A 163 8.82 48.96 19.55
C MET A 163 7.98 48.82 18.28
N THR A 164 8.58 49.10 17.13
CA THR A 164 7.92 49.07 15.83
C THR A 164 8.45 47.88 15.00
N PRO A 165 7.70 46.77 14.91
CA PRO A 165 8.09 45.65 14.07
C PRO A 165 8.01 46.03 12.60
N GLN A 166 9.04 45.66 11.86
CA GLN A 166 9.05 45.77 10.41
C GLN A 166 8.27 44.59 9.77
N ALA A 167 7.89 44.73 8.52
CA ALA A 167 7.20 43.69 7.78
C ALA A 167 8.04 42.39 7.71
N TRP A 168 7.37 41.27 7.83
CA TRP A 168 7.99 39.97 7.64
C TRP A 168 8.55 39.79 6.21
N LYS A 169 9.66 39.10 6.10
CA LYS A 169 10.30 38.72 4.83
C LYS A 169 10.50 37.22 4.83
N LEU A 170 10.01 36.54 3.79
CA LEU A 170 10.32 35.16 3.55
C LEU A 170 11.82 35.01 3.23
N VAL A 171 12.55 34.28 4.05
CA VAL A 171 14.00 34.09 3.95
C VAL A 171 14.35 32.78 3.27
N SER A 172 13.65 31.71 3.62
CA SER A 172 13.89 30.40 3.03
C SER A 172 12.64 29.55 2.92
N VAL A 173 12.61 28.74 1.85
CA VAL A 173 11.73 27.58 1.67
C VAL A 173 12.65 26.40 1.42
N THR A 174 12.63 25.42 2.32
CA THR A 174 13.58 24.30 2.29
C THR A 174 12.83 22.99 2.36
N GLN A 175 13.18 22.04 1.50
CA GLN A 175 12.80 20.64 1.65
C GLN A 175 13.81 19.99 2.59
N LEU A 176 13.31 19.38 3.67
CA LEU A 176 14.17 18.74 4.68
C LEU A 176 14.37 17.28 4.28
N ASP A 177 15.63 16.87 4.08
CA ASP A 177 15.97 15.49 3.84
C ASP A 177 15.72 14.64 5.09
N ASN A 178 15.17 13.45 4.91
CA ASN A 178 14.70 12.59 6.00
C ASN A 178 15.81 11.89 6.81
N GLU A 179 17.06 12.31 6.69
CA GLU A 179 18.19 11.61 7.33
C GLU A 179 18.50 12.03 8.78
N VAL A 180 17.78 12.99 9.35
CA VAL A 180 18.08 13.48 10.71
C VAL A 180 16.87 13.36 11.64
N GLU A 181 16.26 12.18 11.73
CA GLU A 181 15.15 11.97 12.66
C GLU A 181 15.42 10.92 13.74
N ASN A 182 16.61 10.91 14.34
CA ASN A 182 16.86 10.13 15.56
C ASN A 182 17.81 10.81 16.53
N LYS A 183 17.66 12.12 16.74
CA LYS A 183 18.18 12.72 17.98
C LYS A 183 17.04 13.44 18.69
N PRO A 184 16.64 12.97 19.89
CA PRO A 184 15.77 13.76 20.74
C PRO A 184 16.50 15.07 21.02
N VAL A 185 15.85 16.19 20.69
CA VAL A 185 16.31 17.51 21.14
C VAL A 185 16.10 17.54 22.65
N VAL A 186 17.10 17.07 23.38
CA VAL A 186 17.17 17.31 24.81
C VAL A 186 17.44 18.81 24.96
N ARG A 187 16.39 19.55 25.27
CA ARG A 187 16.53 20.91 25.81
C ARG A 187 17.19 20.78 27.17
N THR A 188 18.51 20.78 27.20
CA THR A 188 19.26 21.00 28.42
C THR A 188 19.02 22.44 28.84
N ARG A 189 18.15 22.63 29.83
CA ARG A 189 18.20 23.81 30.68
C ARG A 189 19.60 23.83 31.30
N ARG A 190 20.45 24.70 30.82
CA ARG A 190 21.73 24.99 31.47
C ARG A 190 21.41 25.75 32.77
N ALA A 191 21.44 25.00 33.87
CA ALA A 191 21.55 25.60 35.19
C ALA A 191 22.93 26.23 35.27
N LEU A 192 22.97 27.50 35.68
CA LEU A 192 24.16 28.18 36.13
C LEU A 192 24.67 27.50 37.40
N SER A 193 25.89 27.01 37.40
CA SER A 193 26.75 26.98 38.59
C SER A 193 28.21 26.96 38.18
N GLU A 194 28.84 28.05 38.46
CA GLU A 194 30.20 28.26 39.00
C GLU A 194 31.37 27.33 38.61
N GLY A 195 32.40 28.03 38.10
CA GLY A 195 33.74 27.90 38.72
C GLY A 195 34.76 27.03 38.00
N LEU A 196 35.75 27.74 37.58
CA LEU A 196 37.17 27.42 37.60
C LEU A 196 37.89 27.25 36.24
N ALA A 197 38.90 28.05 36.20
CA ALA A 197 39.81 28.55 35.19
C ALA A 197 40.70 27.48 34.48
N PRO A 198 41.64 27.90 33.65
CA PRO A 198 41.96 27.28 32.35
C PRO A 198 43.23 26.45 32.39
N ARG A 199 43.38 25.55 31.43
CA ARG A 199 44.70 25.01 31.11
C ARG A 199 44.93 24.85 29.61
N ALA A 200 46.10 25.28 29.28
CA ALA A 200 46.73 25.58 28.03
C ALA A 200 46.85 24.41 27.01
N LEU A 201 46.93 24.83 25.77
CA LEU A 201 47.80 24.43 24.68
C LEU A 201 48.28 22.96 24.60
N GLU A 202 48.00 22.32 23.48
CA GLU A 202 49.07 21.84 22.61
C GLU A 202 48.63 21.72 21.16
N THR A 203 49.43 22.36 20.35
CA THR A 203 49.52 22.34 18.89
C THR A 203 50.03 21.00 18.40
N SER A 204 49.41 20.47 17.32
CA SER A 204 50.18 19.68 16.38
C SER A 204 49.64 19.82 14.97
N LEU A 205 50.47 20.42 14.18
CA LEU A 205 50.48 20.51 12.71
C LEU A 205 50.72 19.13 12.08
N ALA A 206 50.00 18.77 11.04
CA ALA A 206 50.55 18.13 9.86
C ALA A 206 49.54 18.08 8.67
N ARG A 207 49.87 18.83 7.66
CA ARG A 207 49.56 18.59 6.25
C ARG A 207 50.88 18.10 5.62
N PRO A 208 50.99 17.56 4.38
CA PRO A 208 50.05 17.28 3.29
C PRO A 208 50.35 15.95 2.59
N ALA A 209 49.57 15.57 1.58
CA ALA A 209 50.08 15.17 0.28
C ALA A 209 48.99 14.66 -0.67
N SER A 210 48.96 15.31 -1.78
CA SER A 210 48.46 15.00 -3.11
C SER A 210 48.87 13.62 -3.64
N HIS A 211 48.04 13.03 -4.52
CA HIS A 211 48.38 12.48 -5.84
C HIS A 211 47.16 11.94 -6.57
N THR A 212 46.74 12.59 -7.63
CA THR A 212 46.87 12.26 -9.07
C THR A 212 46.13 11.05 -9.61
N ARG A 213 45.19 11.39 -10.50
CA ARG A 213 44.81 10.78 -11.79
C ARG A 213 44.90 9.25 -11.95
N SER A 214 43.78 8.67 -12.40
CA SER A 214 43.83 7.94 -13.67
C SER A 214 42.44 7.81 -14.33
N ARG A 215 42.40 8.29 -15.56
CA ARG A 215 41.37 7.99 -16.57
C ARG A 215 41.52 6.54 -17.00
N ARG A 216 40.43 5.84 -17.21
CA ARG A 216 40.33 4.85 -18.29
C ARG A 216 38.93 4.81 -18.86
N SER A 217 38.87 5.26 -20.07
CA SER A 217 37.88 5.05 -21.10
C SER A 217 37.90 3.58 -21.52
N LEU A 218 36.74 2.95 -21.73
CA LEU A 218 36.60 1.91 -22.74
C LEU A 218 35.21 2.03 -23.39
N VAL A 219 35.30 2.27 -24.67
CA VAL A 219 34.31 2.24 -25.73
C VAL A 219 34.14 0.78 -26.18
N ILE A 220 32.95 0.41 -26.63
CA ILE A 220 32.57 -0.49 -27.73
C ILE A 220 31.08 -0.69 -27.63
N ALA A 221 30.22 -0.11 -28.47
CA ALA A 221 29.74 -0.53 -29.78
C ALA A 221 28.96 -1.84 -29.72
N ASP A 222 27.68 -1.84 -30.06
CA ASP A 222 27.15 -1.98 -31.41
C ASP A 222 25.61 -1.85 -31.42
N SER A 223 25.10 -1.12 -32.40
CA SER A 223 23.74 -1.15 -32.95
C SER A 223 23.67 -2.28 -33.99
N PRO A 224 22.52 -2.60 -34.67
CA PRO A 224 21.34 -1.80 -35.00
C PRO A 224 20.02 -2.60 -35.03
N GLU A 225 18.86 -1.96 -35.17
CA GLU A 225 17.95 -2.14 -36.32
C GLU A 225 16.82 -1.10 -36.34
N GLU A 226 16.67 -0.55 -37.52
CA GLU A 226 15.68 0.41 -37.99
C GLU A 226 14.25 -0.16 -38.01
N SER A 227 13.30 0.73 -37.78
CA SER A 227 12.06 0.73 -38.57
C SER A 227 11.53 2.13 -38.71
N THR A 228 11.68 2.61 -39.90
CA THR A 228 11.16 3.85 -40.48
C THR A 228 9.63 3.83 -40.57
N VAL A 229 8.96 4.87 -40.10
CA VAL A 229 7.71 5.35 -40.71
C VAL A 229 7.77 6.87 -40.85
N SER A 230 7.81 7.26 -42.10
CA SER A 230 7.71 8.61 -42.62
C SER A 230 6.32 9.17 -42.45
N LEU A 231 6.20 10.42 -41.98
CA LEU A 231 5.07 11.28 -42.30
C LEU A 231 5.50 12.74 -42.38
N SER A 232 5.26 13.25 -43.51
CA SER A 232 5.34 14.52 -44.19
C SER A 232 5.41 15.79 -43.34
N ALA A 233 6.36 16.61 -43.76
CA ALA A 233 6.55 18.02 -43.48
C ALA A 233 5.40 18.89 -43.99
N VAL A 234 4.93 19.83 -43.16
CA VAL A 234 4.34 21.09 -43.59
C VAL A 234 5.17 22.22 -42.98
N ASN A 235 5.79 22.96 -43.88
CA ASN A 235 6.59 24.14 -43.63
C ASN A 235 5.65 25.37 -43.56
N PRO A 236 5.83 26.33 -42.67
CA PRO A 236 5.53 27.71 -42.99
C PRO A 236 6.76 28.60 -42.91
N GLU A 237 6.85 29.49 -43.86
CA GLU A 237 7.85 30.47 -44.21
C GLU A 237 8.23 31.47 -43.10
N PRO A 238 9.38 32.18 -43.28
CA PRO A 238 9.99 33.00 -42.26
C PRO A 238 9.39 34.40 -42.16
N VAL A 239 8.92 34.78 -40.99
CA VAL A 239 8.54 36.16 -40.67
C VAL A 239 9.78 36.94 -40.22
N VAL A 240 10.02 38.00 -40.98
CA VAL A 240 11.05 39.02 -40.85
C VAL A 240 11.11 39.58 -39.40
N ALA A 241 12.27 39.50 -38.79
CA ALA A 241 12.58 40.11 -37.51
C ALA A 241 12.75 41.62 -37.66
N THR A 242 11.80 42.41 -37.20
CA THR A 242 11.96 43.81 -36.89
C THR A 242 12.65 43.99 -35.53
N ARG A 243 13.81 44.62 -35.55
CA ARG A 243 14.51 45.09 -34.35
C ARG A 243 13.64 46.06 -33.59
N SER A 244 13.11 45.64 -32.47
CA SER A 244 12.47 46.50 -31.48
C SER A 244 13.38 46.67 -30.27
N ALA A 245 13.54 47.93 -29.90
CA ALA A 245 14.40 48.45 -28.86
C ALA A 245 14.32 47.67 -27.53
N ARG A 246 15.50 47.34 -26.98
CA ARG A 246 15.69 46.94 -25.58
C ARG A 246 15.18 48.09 -24.67
N ARG A 247 13.91 48.04 -24.28
CA ARG A 247 13.46 48.66 -23.05
C ARG A 247 13.85 47.71 -21.93
N SER A 248 14.80 48.15 -21.14
CA SER A 248 15.08 47.61 -19.81
C SER A 248 13.75 47.56 -19.04
N ARG A 249 13.18 46.36 -18.98
CA ARG A 249 12.11 46.11 -18.00
C ARG A 249 12.80 46.18 -16.64
N ARG A 250 12.65 47.30 -15.95
CA ARG A 250 12.76 47.34 -14.48
C ARG A 250 11.83 46.22 -14.02
N SER A 251 12.40 45.15 -13.55
CA SER A 251 11.70 44.17 -12.73
C SER A 251 11.12 44.96 -11.57
N LEU A 252 9.81 45.18 -11.57
CA LEU A 252 9.11 45.52 -10.36
C LEU A 252 9.37 44.33 -9.44
N SER A 253 10.27 44.51 -8.49
CA SER A 253 10.43 43.61 -7.36
C SER A 253 9.07 43.48 -6.73
N ALA A 254 8.46 42.31 -6.84
CA ALA A 254 7.26 42.00 -6.07
C ALA A 254 7.57 42.30 -4.61
N ALA A 255 6.63 42.95 -3.92
CA ALA A 255 6.75 43.14 -2.48
C ALA A 255 7.12 41.81 -1.82
N PRO A 256 8.03 41.78 -0.86
CA PRO A 256 8.40 40.56 -0.19
C PRO A 256 7.14 39.88 0.38
N ALA A 257 7.01 38.55 0.13
CA ALA A 257 5.88 37.78 0.63
C ALA A 257 5.87 37.84 2.17
N THR A 258 4.75 38.21 2.73
CA THR A 258 4.54 38.31 4.19
C THR A 258 3.88 37.07 4.78
N ASN A 259 3.45 36.14 3.94
CA ASN A 259 2.84 34.86 4.31
C ASN A 259 3.26 33.76 3.33
N TYR A 260 2.90 32.53 3.60
CA TYR A 260 3.23 31.39 2.75
C TYR A 260 2.10 30.37 2.72
N THR A 261 1.87 29.77 1.55
CA THR A 261 0.98 28.64 1.40
C THR A 261 1.77 27.42 0.92
N PHE A 262 1.86 26.40 1.75
CA PHE A 262 2.32 25.08 1.32
C PHE A 262 1.35 24.54 0.28
N ALA A 263 1.84 24.21 -0.91
CA ALA A 263 1.02 23.77 -2.02
C ALA A 263 0.40 22.37 -1.78
N VAL A 264 -0.67 22.06 -2.50
CA VAL A 264 -1.19 20.69 -2.58
C VAL A 264 -0.12 19.76 -3.16
N ILE A 265 0.08 18.60 -2.55
CA ILE A 265 1.00 17.57 -3.05
C ILE A 265 0.21 16.31 -3.37
N PRO A 266 0.18 15.86 -4.63
CA PRO A 266 -0.49 14.62 -5.02
C PRO A 266 0.08 13.41 -4.26
N THR A 267 -0.80 12.51 -3.85
CA THR A 267 -0.40 11.24 -3.25
C THR A 267 0.22 10.33 -4.31
N PRO A 268 1.41 9.76 -4.08
CA PRO A 268 2.02 8.84 -5.04
C PRO A 268 1.16 7.60 -5.28
N VAL A 269 0.93 7.25 -6.55
CA VAL A 269 0.26 5.98 -6.90
C VAL A 269 1.21 4.82 -6.64
N ARG A 270 0.72 3.79 -5.95
CA ARG A 270 1.48 2.57 -5.61
C ARG A 270 0.80 1.34 -6.16
N ARG A 271 1.57 0.50 -6.86
CA ARG A 271 1.03 -0.69 -7.50
C ARG A 271 0.42 -1.66 -6.49
N GLY A 272 -0.85 -1.99 -6.69
CA GLY A 272 -1.58 -2.93 -5.84
C GLY A 272 -2.11 -2.34 -4.53
N GLU A 273 -1.96 -1.03 -4.33
CA GLU A 273 -2.42 -0.33 -3.15
C GLU A 273 -3.22 0.91 -3.53
N TYR A 274 -4.12 1.36 -2.68
CA TYR A 274 -4.83 2.63 -2.81
C TYR A 274 -4.68 3.46 -1.53
N ALA A 275 -4.76 4.77 -1.67
CA ALA A 275 -4.62 5.69 -0.56
C ALA A 275 -5.98 6.20 -0.07
N ASP A 276 -6.05 6.60 1.19
CA ASP A 276 -7.23 7.25 1.79
C ASP A 276 -7.44 8.69 1.29
N LYS A 277 -6.38 9.32 0.72
CA LYS A 277 -6.40 10.69 0.21
C LYS A 277 -5.68 10.82 -1.13
N ALA A 278 -6.30 11.55 -2.06
CA ALA A 278 -5.71 11.81 -3.37
C ALA A 278 -4.51 12.77 -3.33
N SER A 279 -4.44 13.60 -2.29
CA SER A 279 -3.36 14.58 -2.09
C SER A 279 -3.30 15.05 -0.64
N ALA A 280 -2.15 15.53 -0.23
CA ALA A 280 -2.01 16.35 0.96
C ALA A 280 -2.57 17.76 0.69
N THR A 281 -3.26 18.32 1.68
CA THR A 281 -3.97 19.59 1.57
C THR A 281 -3.01 20.78 1.63
N ALA A 282 -3.37 21.89 0.97
CA ALA A 282 -2.66 23.14 1.13
C ALA A 282 -2.73 23.62 2.59
N ARG A 283 -1.63 24.23 3.10
CA ARG A 283 -1.58 24.81 4.45
C ARG A 283 -1.08 26.25 4.38
N PHE A 284 -1.88 27.16 4.89
CA PHE A 284 -1.54 28.57 4.97
C PHE A 284 -0.81 28.88 6.28
N PHE A 285 0.26 29.66 6.19
CA PHE A 285 1.03 30.15 7.33
C PHE A 285 1.16 31.67 7.25
N ASP A 286 0.77 32.34 8.33
CA ASP A 286 0.91 33.76 8.51
C ASP A 286 1.73 34.02 9.79
N PRO A 287 2.95 34.57 9.67
CA PRO A 287 3.81 34.83 10.80
C PRO A 287 3.28 35.94 11.74
N ASP A 288 2.31 36.75 11.30
CA ASP A 288 1.64 37.73 12.18
C ASP A 288 0.64 37.07 13.13
N LEU A 289 0.08 35.91 12.75
CA LEU A 289 -0.82 35.14 13.60
C LEU A 289 -0.08 34.20 14.56
N THR A 290 1.04 33.62 14.12
CA THR A 290 1.86 32.72 14.94
C THR A 290 3.30 32.68 14.47
N ALA A 291 4.24 32.70 15.43
CA ALA A 291 5.65 32.59 15.12
C ALA A 291 6.10 31.13 14.80
N PHE A 292 5.30 30.13 15.22
CA PHE A 292 5.63 28.72 15.02
C PHE A 292 4.39 27.94 14.62
N ALA A 293 4.51 27.14 13.58
CA ALA A 293 3.47 26.21 13.14
C ALA A 293 4.08 24.89 12.69
N ASP A 294 3.46 23.77 13.11
CA ASP A 294 3.77 22.44 12.65
C ASP A 294 2.51 21.80 12.07
N PHE A 295 2.49 21.57 10.76
CA PHE A 295 1.41 20.93 10.06
C PHE A 295 1.79 19.49 9.76
N THR A 296 1.08 18.53 10.34
CA THR A 296 1.26 17.11 10.05
C THR A 296 0.02 16.59 9.35
N GLU A 297 0.23 15.81 8.30
CA GLU A 297 -0.83 15.12 7.57
C GLU A 297 -0.43 13.69 7.31
N ASP A 298 -1.35 12.76 7.63
CA ASP A 298 -1.16 11.33 7.46
C ASP A 298 -1.96 10.85 6.26
N ILE A 299 -1.32 10.00 5.45
CA ILE A 299 -1.89 9.34 4.29
C ILE A 299 -1.67 7.84 4.47
N THR A 300 -2.75 7.07 4.45
CA THR A 300 -2.71 5.62 4.67
C THR A 300 -2.99 4.88 3.37
N TYR A 301 -2.19 3.85 3.10
CA TYR A 301 -2.41 2.94 1.98
C TYR A 301 -3.00 1.62 2.46
N GLU A 302 -3.92 1.10 1.68
CA GLU A 302 -4.53 -0.22 1.83
C GLU A 302 -4.38 -1.01 0.53
N LEU A 303 -4.53 -2.34 0.62
CA LEU A 303 -4.42 -3.19 -0.56
C LEU A 303 -5.65 -3.07 -1.46
N LEU A 304 -5.43 -3.03 -2.76
CA LEU A 304 -6.49 -3.24 -3.73
C LEU A 304 -7.02 -4.67 -3.65
N GLY A 305 -8.33 -4.82 -3.83
CA GLY A 305 -8.97 -6.11 -3.95
C GLY A 305 -8.67 -6.81 -5.28
N HIS A 306 -9.30 -7.95 -5.49
CA HIS A 306 -9.11 -8.82 -6.66
C HIS A 306 -10.42 -9.05 -7.41
N ILE A 307 -10.31 -9.33 -8.68
CA ILE A 307 -11.36 -10.00 -9.44
C ILE A 307 -11.14 -11.50 -9.29
N GLN A 308 -12.11 -12.21 -8.74
CA GLN A 308 -12.08 -13.66 -8.53
C GLN A 308 -13.10 -14.35 -9.41
N LEU A 309 -12.65 -15.26 -10.27
CA LEU A 309 -13.51 -16.19 -10.99
C LEU A 309 -13.72 -17.41 -10.10
N VAL A 310 -14.98 -17.68 -9.74
CA VAL A 310 -15.30 -18.80 -8.83
C VAL A 310 -16.28 -19.77 -9.46
N ASP A 311 -16.17 -21.04 -9.05
CA ASP A 311 -17.17 -22.06 -9.40
C ASP A 311 -18.46 -21.90 -8.57
N GLN A 312 -19.44 -22.74 -8.85
CA GLN A 312 -20.71 -22.78 -8.12
C GLN A 312 -20.60 -23.15 -6.63
N ASN A 313 -19.45 -23.67 -6.20
CA ASN A 313 -19.15 -24.02 -4.82
C ASN A 313 -18.39 -22.90 -4.08
N GLY A 314 -18.05 -21.82 -4.79
CA GLY A 314 -17.29 -20.69 -4.25
C GLY A 314 -15.77 -20.88 -4.28
N ASN A 315 -15.25 -21.95 -4.94
CA ASN A 315 -13.82 -22.13 -5.09
C ASN A 315 -13.27 -21.11 -6.10
N VAL A 316 -12.20 -20.41 -5.75
CA VAL A 316 -11.49 -19.51 -6.66
C VAL A 316 -10.71 -20.31 -7.68
N LEU A 317 -11.07 -20.16 -8.95
CA LEU A 317 -10.44 -20.83 -10.08
C LEU A 317 -9.37 -19.97 -10.77
N ALA A 318 -9.54 -18.66 -10.75
CA ALA A 318 -8.58 -17.69 -11.26
C ALA A 318 -8.81 -16.34 -10.57
N GLU A 319 -7.75 -15.56 -10.39
CA GLU A 319 -7.87 -14.22 -9.84
C GLU A 319 -6.85 -13.25 -10.45
N THR A 320 -7.15 -11.97 -10.34
CA THR A 320 -6.24 -10.88 -10.69
C THR A 320 -6.51 -9.69 -9.78
N ILE A 321 -5.44 -8.99 -9.37
CA ILE A 321 -5.56 -7.76 -8.58
C ILE A 321 -6.07 -6.62 -9.46
N TYR A 322 -6.84 -5.69 -8.90
CA TYR A 322 -7.23 -4.48 -9.61
C TYR A 322 -6.02 -3.64 -10.03
N LYS A 323 -6.15 -2.99 -11.17
CA LYS A 323 -5.16 -2.00 -11.63
C LYS A 323 -5.35 -0.69 -10.90
N ASN A 324 -4.27 -0.03 -10.56
CA ASN A 324 -4.32 1.33 -10.05
C ASN A 324 -4.81 2.31 -11.13
N ASN A 325 -5.53 3.35 -10.72
CA ASN A 325 -5.64 4.56 -11.52
C ASN A 325 -4.28 5.26 -11.58
N GLU A 326 -3.87 5.74 -12.76
CA GLU A 326 -2.51 6.29 -12.96
C GLU A 326 -2.31 7.67 -12.32
N THR A 327 -3.39 8.41 -12.09
CA THR A 327 -3.34 9.82 -11.65
C THR A 327 -3.99 10.06 -10.29
N ASP A 328 -4.82 9.13 -9.82
CA ASP A 328 -5.54 9.25 -8.55
C ASP A 328 -5.27 8.02 -7.69
N ALA A 329 -4.45 8.21 -6.65
CA ALA A 329 -4.06 7.13 -5.74
C ALA A 329 -5.24 6.55 -4.93
N THR A 330 -6.39 7.22 -4.88
CA THR A 330 -7.58 6.77 -4.17
C THR A 330 -8.51 5.90 -5.02
N LYS A 331 -8.13 5.61 -6.27
CA LYS A 331 -8.97 4.90 -7.23
C LYS A 331 -8.27 3.74 -7.89
N ALA A 332 -9.06 2.76 -8.27
CA ALA A 332 -8.66 1.73 -9.20
C ALA A 332 -9.01 2.14 -10.64
N ALA A 333 -8.44 1.47 -11.63
CA ALA A 333 -8.85 1.54 -13.02
C ALA A 333 -9.69 0.30 -13.38
N PRO A 334 -10.59 0.39 -14.39
CA PRO A 334 -11.27 -0.77 -14.93
C PRO A 334 -10.24 -1.86 -15.27
N THR A 335 -10.46 -3.06 -14.75
CA THR A 335 -9.50 -4.15 -14.81
C THR A 335 -10.10 -5.32 -15.59
N ALA A 336 -9.35 -5.85 -16.56
CA ALA A 336 -9.75 -7.02 -17.33
C ALA A 336 -9.87 -8.26 -16.44
N LEU A 337 -10.84 -9.11 -16.73
CA LEU A 337 -10.97 -10.41 -16.08
C LEU A 337 -9.69 -11.24 -16.27
N PRO A 338 -9.33 -12.08 -15.31
CA PRO A 338 -8.30 -13.10 -15.54
C PRO A 338 -8.78 -14.11 -16.60
N ALA A 339 -7.85 -14.86 -17.16
CA ALA A 339 -8.18 -15.89 -18.13
C ALA A 339 -9.19 -16.90 -17.54
N ILE A 340 -10.26 -17.15 -18.26
CA ILE A 340 -11.26 -18.14 -17.87
C ILE A 340 -10.63 -19.53 -17.99
N PRO A 341 -10.64 -20.37 -16.92
CA PRO A 341 -10.10 -21.71 -16.98
C PRO A 341 -10.83 -22.58 -18.01
N ALA A 342 -10.08 -23.49 -18.63
CA ALA A 342 -10.63 -24.42 -19.62
C ALA A 342 -11.81 -25.20 -19.03
N GLY A 343 -12.88 -25.35 -19.82
CA GLY A 343 -14.10 -26.03 -19.41
C GLY A 343 -15.08 -25.20 -18.61
N TYR A 344 -14.80 -23.94 -18.42
CA TYR A 344 -15.72 -23.01 -17.76
C TYR A 344 -16.12 -21.88 -18.69
N LYS A 345 -17.28 -21.30 -18.46
CA LYS A 345 -17.74 -20.04 -19.04
C LYS A 345 -18.32 -19.14 -17.94
N ILE A 346 -18.40 -17.86 -18.20
CA ILE A 346 -19.06 -16.93 -17.30
C ILE A 346 -20.56 -17.29 -17.22
N LYS A 347 -21.08 -17.41 -16.00
CA LYS A 347 -22.50 -17.68 -15.78
C LYS A 347 -23.33 -16.49 -16.26
N GLU A 348 -24.30 -16.75 -17.14
CA GLU A 348 -25.19 -15.75 -17.67
C GLU A 348 -26.19 -15.22 -16.62
N GLY A 349 -26.65 -13.97 -16.80
CA GLY A 349 -27.68 -13.37 -15.95
C GLY A 349 -27.23 -12.97 -14.55
N GLN A 350 -25.92 -13.05 -14.21
CA GLN A 350 -25.43 -12.55 -12.94
C GLN A 350 -25.33 -11.02 -12.95
N THR A 351 -25.70 -10.41 -11.81
CA THR A 351 -25.52 -8.97 -11.60
C THR A 351 -24.38 -8.75 -10.62
N VAL A 352 -23.29 -8.15 -11.09
CA VAL A 352 -22.09 -7.87 -10.27
C VAL A 352 -21.77 -6.38 -10.45
N TYR A 353 -21.56 -5.68 -9.32
CA TYR A 353 -21.23 -4.25 -9.37
C TYR A 353 -19.96 -4.00 -10.18
N GLY A 354 -20.03 -3.03 -11.08
CA GLY A 354 -18.87 -2.61 -11.89
C GLY A 354 -18.46 -3.59 -12.99
N TYR A 355 -19.11 -4.75 -13.11
CA TYR A 355 -18.82 -5.70 -14.18
C TYR A 355 -19.47 -5.29 -15.51
N ASP A 356 -18.64 -5.09 -16.51
CA ASP A 356 -19.03 -4.90 -17.91
C ASP A 356 -18.75 -6.18 -18.71
N ALA A 357 -19.82 -6.92 -19.03
CA ALA A 357 -19.71 -8.17 -19.78
C ALA A 357 -19.25 -7.95 -21.24
N THR A 358 -19.48 -6.77 -21.82
CA THR A 358 -19.07 -6.45 -23.19
C THR A 358 -17.58 -6.15 -23.27
N ALA A 359 -17.07 -5.37 -22.32
CA ALA A 359 -15.65 -5.04 -22.21
C ALA A 359 -14.82 -6.15 -21.55
N GLY A 360 -15.46 -7.07 -20.83
CA GLY A 360 -14.78 -8.10 -20.04
C GLY A 360 -13.94 -7.49 -18.91
N THR A 361 -14.44 -6.42 -18.27
CA THR A 361 -13.74 -5.67 -17.23
C THR A 361 -14.61 -5.49 -16.00
N VAL A 362 -13.95 -5.21 -14.85
CA VAL A 362 -14.61 -4.77 -13.63
C VAL A 362 -14.06 -3.41 -13.23
N ASP A 363 -14.96 -2.43 -13.00
CA ASP A 363 -14.65 -1.16 -12.35
C ASP A 363 -15.14 -1.20 -10.90
N PRO A 364 -14.23 -1.33 -9.89
CA PRO A 364 -14.62 -1.44 -8.50
C PRO A 364 -14.95 -0.09 -7.86
N ASN A 365 -14.73 1.04 -8.54
CA ASN A 365 -14.97 2.37 -7.97
C ASN A 365 -16.46 2.57 -7.67
N ASN A 366 -16.79 2.77 -6.40
CA ASN A 366 -18.15 3.02 -5.96
C ASN A 366 -18.24 4.39 -5.29
N PRO A 367 -19.00 5.36 -5.85
CA PRO A 367 -19.11 6.70 -5.28
C PRO A 367 -19.70 6.73 -3.87
N THR A 368 -20.50 5.72 -3.50
CA THR A 368 -21.14 5.62 -2.19
C THR A 368 -20.35 4.78 -1.19
N ASP A 369 -19.29 4.07 -1.66
CA ASP A 369 -18.44 3.23 -0.83
C ASP A 369 -17.00 3.29 -1.34
N PRO A 370 -16.20 4.26 -0.89
CA PRO A 370 -14.81 4.41 -1.32
C PRO A 370 -13.93 3.19 -1.06
N ASN A 371 -14.28 2.37 -0.05
CA ASN A 371 -13.52 1.17 0.32
C ASN A 371 -13.90 -0.06 -0.53
N ALA A 372 -14.83 0.09 -1.49
CA ALA A 372 -15.19 -1.00 -2.40
C ALA A 372 -13.99 -1.51 -3.20
N ILE A 373 -13.04 -0.63 -3.52
CA ILE A 373 -11.82 -0.96 -4.27
C ILE A 373 -10.83 -1.87 -3.52
N GLY A 374 -10.95 -1.95 -2.19
CA GLY A 374 -10.18 -2.89 -1.34
C GLY A 374 -10.83 -4.27 -1.21
N ARG A 375 -12.06 -4.45 -1.73
CA ARG A 375 -12.78 -5.72 -1.63
C ARG A 375 -12.73 -6.50 -2.94
N ASN A 376 -12.79 -7.84 -2.82
CA ASN A 376 -12.82 -8.71 -3.97
C ASN A 376 -14.19 -8.64 -4.67
N THR A 377 -14.15 -8.63 -6.00
CA THR A 377 -15.33 -8.83 -6.85
C THR A 377 -15.33 -10.26 -7.34
N THR A 378 -16.43 -10.96 -7.09
CA THR A 378 -16.61 -12.36 -7.48
C THR A 378 -17.46 -12.47 -8.73
N ILE A 379 -16.94 -13.16 -9.75
CA ILE A 379 -17.64 -13.52 -10.98
C ILE A 379 -17.86 -15.03 -11.00
N LEU A 380 -19.11 -15.43 -11.05
CA LEU A 380 -19.48 -16.84 -11.08
C LEU A 380 -19.20 -17.46 -12.47
N LEU A 381 -18.56 -18.60 -12.45
CA LEU A 381 -18.38 -19.45 -13.61
C LEU A 381 -19.33 -20.66 -13.55
N GLU A 382 -19.77 -21.11 -14.70
CA GLU A 382 -20.46 -22.38 -14.85
C GLU A 382 -19.61 -23.36 -15.66
N LEU A 383 -19.62 -24.61 -15.24
CA LEU A 383 -18.87 -25.68 -15.90
C LEU A 383 -19.56 -26.05 -17.22
N GLN A 384 -18.80 -26.06 -18.29
CA GLN A 384 -19.22 -26.60 -19.61
C GLN A 384 -18.77 -28.05 -19.72
N ALA A 385 -19.57 -28.97 -19.16
CA ALA A 385 -19.32 -30.38 -19.32
C ALA A 385 -19.43 -30.79 -20.80
N VAL A 386 -18.52 -31.64 -21.27
CA VAL A 386 -18.53 -32.16 -22.64
C VAL A 386 -18.87 -33.65 -22.66
N PRO A 387 -19.66 -34.14 -23.66
CA PRO A 387 -19.98 -35.54 -23.77
C PRO A 387 -18.78 -36.34 -24.28
N ARG A 388 -18.52 -37.49 -23.68
CA ARG A 388 -17.58 -38.52 -24.13
C ARG A 388 -18.28 -39.85 -24.19
N GLN A 389 -18.15 -40.57 -25.32
CA GLN A 389 -18.65 -41.94 -25.45
C GLN A 389 -17.66 -42.95 -24.84
N GLU A 390 -18.19 -43.87 -24.06
CA GLU A 390 -17.45 -45.00 -23.53
C GLU A 390 -18.03 -46.29 -24.09
N THR A 391 -17.16 -47.28 -24.36
CA THR A 391 -17.52 -48.58 -24.94
C THR A 391 -16.93 -49.69 -24.10
N LYS A 392 -17.71 -50.72 -23.84
CA LYS A 392 -17.26 -52.00 -23.27
C LYS A 392 -17.71 -53.12 -24.20
N VAL A 393 -16.89 -54.15 -24.32
CA VAL A 393 -17.17 -55.33 -25.13
C VAL A 393 -17.11 -56.54 -24.20
N VAL A 394 -18.08 -57.42 -24.32
CA VAL A 394 -18.09 -58.74 -23.70
C VAL A 394 -17.96 -59.73 -24.82
N ASN A 395 -17.01 -60.66 -24.69
CA ASN A 395 -16.67 -61.63 -25.71
C ASN A 395 -17.14 -63.04 -25.31
N GLU A 396 -17.57 -63.82 -26.30
CA GLU A 396 -17.70 -65.25 -26.21
C GLU A 396 -16.60 -65.94 -27.02
N THR A 397 -16.04 -67.02 -26.46
CA THR A 397 -15.09 -67.91 -27.16
C THR A 397 -15.41 -69.33 -26.84
N ILE A 398 -15.71 -70.14 -27.86
CA ILE A 398 -15.97 -71.54 -27.72
C ILE A 398 -14.84 -72.34 -28.42
N HIS A 399 -14.06 -73.09 -27.66
CA HIS A 399 -12.97 -73.91 -28.15
C HIS A 399 -13.49 -75.29 -28.44
N TYR A 400 -13.02 -75.91 -29.53
CA TYR A 400 -13.35 -77.28 -29.95
C TYR A 400 -12.12 -78.16 -29.84
N LYS A 401 -12.02 -78.98 -28.77
CA LYS A 401 -10.81 -79.74 -28.48
C LYS A 401 -11.04 -81.21 -28.32
N ASP A 402 -10.06 -82.09 -28.74
CA ASP A 402 -10.03 -83.47 -28.40
C ASP A 402 -9.98 -83.69 -26.88
N ALA A 403 -10.88 -84.46 -26.32
CA ALA A 403 -11.03 -84.71 -24.90
C ALA A 403 -9.83 -85.43 -24.24
N ILE A 404 -8.97 -86.08 -25.03
CA ILE A 404 -7.82 -86.85 -24.55
C ILE A 404 -6.52 -86.10 -24.80
N THR A 405 -6.35 -85.60 -26.00
CA THR A 405 -5.09 -84.92 -26.41
C THR A 405 -5.04 -83.45 -26.16
N GLY A 406 -6.22 -82.81 -26.03
CA GLY A 406 -6.34 -81.36 -25.92
C GLY A 406 -6.10 -80.59 -27.22
N GLU A 407 -5.87 -81.31 -28.32
CA GLU A 407 -5.65 -80.75 -29.65
C GLU A 407 -6.91 -80.04 -30.16
N THR A 408 -6.73 -78.88 -30.83
CA THR A 408 -7.83 -78.11 -31.44
C THR A 408 -8.28 -78.83 -32.69
N LEU A 409 -9.55 -79.22 -32.77
CA LEU A 409 -10.13 -79.97 -33.85
C LEU A 409 -10.93 -79.12 -34.86
N ALA A 410 -11.37 -77.96 -34.46
CA ALA A 410 -12.04 -76.96 -35.31
C ALA A 410 -11.67 -75.53 -34.86
N PRO A 411 -11.77 -74.52 -35.75
CA PRO A 411 -11.61 -73.14 -35.40
C PRO A 411 -12.56 -72.73 -34.26
N ASP A 412 -12.09 -71.85 -33.33
CA ASP A 412 -12.91 -71.33 -32.27
C ASP A 412 -14.11 -70.58 -32.85
N HIS A 413 -15.26 -70.73 -32.21
CA HIS A 413 -16.36 -69.80 -32.41
C HIS A 413 -16.13 -68.59 -31.52
N THR A 414 -16.32 -67.37 -32.10
CA THR A 414 -16.20 -66.12 -31.35
C THR A 414 -17.41 -65.23 -31.65
N ASP A 415 -17.96 -64.65 -30.62
CA ASP A 415 -19.01 -63.63 -30.71
C ASP A 415 -18.74 -62.52 -29.73
N GLN A 416 -19.39 -61.34 -29.91
CA GLN A 416 -19.19 -60.20 -29.03
C GLN A 416 -20.47 -59.33 -28.89
N VAL A 417 -20.71 -58.84 -27.68
CA VAL A 417 -21.74 -57.84 -27.42
C VAL A 417 -21.07 -56.56 -26.96
N THR A 418 -21.41 -55.48 -27.67
CA THR A 418 -20.85 -54.13 -27.38
C THR A 418 -21.84 -53.31 -26.62
N PHE A 419 -21.42 -52.74 -25.48
CA PHE A 419 -22.18 -51.78 -24.67
C PHE A 419 -21.59 -50.41 -24.83
N ARG A 420 -22.46 -49.39 -24.93
CA ARG A 420 -22.08 -47.98 -25.03
C ARG A 420 -22.80 -47.17 -23.97
N ARG A 421 -22.11 -46.11 -23.49
CA ARG A 421 -22.72 -45.05 -22.71
C ARG A 421 -22.13 -43.69 -23.03
N VAL A 422 -22.83 -42.63 -22.67
CA VAL A 422 -22.31 -41.25 -22.74
C VAL A 422 -22.01 -40.80 -21.32
N VAL A 423 -20.82 -40.30 -21.11
CA VAL A 423 -20.42 -39.65 -19.88
C VAL A 423 -20.22 -38.15 -20.15
N MET A 424 -20.64 -37.32 -19.22
CA MET A 424 -20.34 -35.90 -19.24
C MET A 424 -19.05 -35.70 -18.43
N VAL A 425 -18.03 -35.14 -19.04
CA VAL A 425 -16.72 -34.96 -18.40
C VAL A 425 -16.37 -33.50 -18.27
N ASN A 426 -15.64 -33.17 -17.20
CA ASN A 426 -14.96 -31.89 -17.06
C ASN A 426 -13.79 -31.88 -18.07
N PRO A 427 -13.77 -30.94 -19.06
CA PRO A 427 -12.76 -30.94 -20.09
C PRO A 427 -11.35 -30.57 -19.58
N ALA A 428 -11.26 -29.92 -18.40
CA ALA A 428 -9.99 -29.56 -17.81
C ALA A 428 -9.35 -30.68 -17.01
N THR A 429 -10.15 -31.44 -16.23
CA THR A 429 -9.67 -32.51 -15.33
C THR A 429 -9.92 -33.91 -15.90
N ASN A 430 -10.75 -34.05 -16.94
CA ASN A 430 -11.22 -35.29 -17.50
C ASN A 430 -12.05 -36.16 -16.51
N GLU A 431 -12.49 -35.53 -15.41
CA GLU A 431 -13.35 -36.17 -14.40
C GLU A 431 -14.75 -36.42 -14.96
N VAL A 432 -15.31 -37.61 -14.67
CA VAL A 432 -16.69 -37.95 -15.03
C VAL A 432 -17.66 -37.31 -14.02
N LEU A 433 -18.48 -36.38 -14.51
CA LEU A 433 -19.46 -35.65 -13.72
C LEU A 433 -20.82 -36.36 -13.65
N SER A 434 -21.19 -37.00 -14.75
CA SER A 434 -22.39 -37.86 -14.86
C SER A 434 -22.23 -38.87 -15.97
N ALA A 435 -23.00 -39.97 -15.91
CA ALA A 435 -23.01 -40.99 -16.90
C ALA A 435 -24.45 -41.50 -17.15
N THR A 436 -24.76 -41.79 -18.39
CA THR A 436 -25.96 -42.57 -18.73
C THR A 436 -25.75 -44.03 -18.35
N SER A 437 -26.83 -44.80 -18.30
CA SER A 437 -26.76 -46.26 -18.19
C SER A 437 -26.08 -46.82 -19.43
N TRP A 438 -25.42 -47.99 -19.27
CA TRP A 438 -24.93 -48.77 -20.39
C TRP A 438 -26.08 -49.32 -21.22
N VAL A 439 -25.99 -49.23 -22.53
CA VAL A 439 -26.94 -49.76 -23.49
C VAL A 439 -26.20 -50.64 -24.48
N ALA A 440 -26.69 -51.84 -24.70
CA ALA A 440 -26.15 -52.73 -25.73
C ALA A 440 -26.43 -52.16 -27.11
N ASP A 441 -25.47 -52.29 -28.02
CA ASP A 441 -25.64 -51.94 -29.43
C ASP A 441 -26.81 -52.79 -30.00
N ASN A 442 -27.71 -52.14 -30.72
CA ASN A 442 -28.93 -52.75 -31.29
C ASN A 442 -29.86 -53.43 -30.26
N GLY A 443 -29.65 -53.21 -28.94
CA GLY A 443 -30.41 -53.85 -27.89
C GLY A 443 -30.10 -55.34 -27.66
N ASP A 444 -29.08 -55.85 -28.30
CA ASP A 444 -28.64 -57.23 -28.14
C ASP A 444 -27.89 -57.43 -26.83
N THR A 445 -28.38 -58.35 -26.01
CA THR A 445 -27.81 -58.71 -24.70
C THR A 445 -27.60 -60.22 -24.59
N THR A 446 -27.40 -60.89 -25.72
CA THR A 446 -27.33 -62.34 -25.76
C THR A 446 -26.17 -62.80 -26.59
N PHE A 447 -25.59 -64.01 -26.23
CA PHE A 447 -24.89 -64.83 -27.14
C PHE A 447 -25.86 -65.99 -27.55
N ASP A 448 -26.04 -66.18 -28.85
CA ASP A 448 -26.94 -67.22 -29.36
C ASP A 448 -26.42 -68.61 -29.07
N ALA A 449 -27.36 -69.57 -29.02
CA ALA A 449 -26.94 -70.97 -28.88
C ALA A 449 -26.13 -71.43 -30.08
N VAL A 450 -24.97 -72.03 -29.82
CA VAL A 450 -24.02 -72.48 -30.87
C VAL A 450 -24.01 -73.95 -30.98
N THR A 451 -24.41 -74.50 -32.15
CA THR A 451 -24.31 -75.93 -32.47
C THR A 451 -22.84 -76.27 -32.71
N SER A 452 -22.36 -77.31 -32.00
CA SER A 452 -20.99 -77.77 -32.14
C SER A 452 -20.73 -78.35 -33.53
N PRO A 453 -19.63 -77.99 -34.19
CA PRO A 453 -19.30 -78.52 -35.53
C PRO A 453 -19.27 -80.08 -35.58
N VAL A 454 -19.82 -80.63 -36.62
CA VAL A 454 -19.71 -82.12 -36.82
C VAL A 454 -18.32 -82.43 -37.32
N ILE A 455 -17.57 -83.25 -36.55
CA ILE A 455 -16.23 -83.70 -36.90
C ILE A 455 -16.30 -85.18 -37.13
N GLU A 456 -15.85 -85.62 -38.33
CA GLU A 456 -15.92 -87.04 -38.72
C GLU A 456 -15.12 -87.94 -37.76
N GLY A 457 -15.74 -89.00 -37.27
CA GLY A 457 -15.11 -89.91 -36.32
C GLY A 457 -15.15 -89.47 -34.87
N TYR A 458 -15.76 -88.30 -34.55
CA TYR A 458 -15.87 -87.75 -33.20
C TYR A 458 -17.33 -87.49 -32.79
N GLU A 459 -17.55 -87.47 -31.53
CA GLU A 459 -18.80 -87.08 -30.89
C GLU A 459 -18.52 -85.87 -29.97
N ALA A 460 -19.25 -84.75 -30.18
CA ALA A 460 -19.11 -83.57 -29.43
C ALA A 460 -19.89 -83.64 -28.09
N SER A 461 -19.35 -83.03 -27.04
CA SER A 461 -20.01 -82.85 -25.75
C SER A 461 -19.66 -81.49 -25.17
N PRO A 462 -20.65 -80.55 -25.07
CA PRO A 462 -22.04 -80.72 -25.52
C PRO A 462 -22.21 -80.60 -27.03
N LEU A 463 -23.35 -81.10 -27.57
CA LEU A 463 -23.75 -80.92 -28.97
C LEU A 463 -24.16 -79.49 -29.32
N VAL A 464 -24.65 -78.75 -28.34
CA VAL A 464 -25.03 -77.37 -28.45
C VAL A 464 -24.52 -76.64 -27.18
N VAL A 465 -23.82 -75.58 -27.36
CA VAL A 465 -23.54 -74.60 -26.25
C VAL A 465 -24.78 -73.76 -26.14
N ASP A 466 -25.36 -73.69 -24.94
CA ASP A 466 -26.61 -72.96 -24.72
C ASP A 466 -26.40 -71.43 -24.85
N ALA A 467 -27.46 -70.74 -25.26
CA ALA A 467 -27.48 -69.33 -25.34
C ALA A 467 -27.26 -68.68 -23.96
N ILE A 468 -26.52 -67.58 -23.93
CA ILE A 468 -26.30 -66.80 -22.72
C ILE A 468 -27.11 -65.50 -22.88
N THR A 469 -28.06 -65.25 -21.99
CA THR A 469 -28.96 -64.09 -22.05
C THR A 469 -28.76 -63.16 -20.87
N GLY A 470 -29.17 -61.89 -21.02
CA GLY A 470 -29.08 -60.88 -19.95
C GLY A 470 -27.67 -60.38 -19.72
N LEU A 471 -26.84 -60.32 -20.76
CA LEU A 471 -25.52 -59.72 -20.69
C LEU A 471 -25.61 -58.25 -20.31
N THR A 472 -24.66 -57.81 -19.54
CA THR A 472 -24.50 -56.42 -19.12
C THR A 472 -23.08 -55.96 -19.37
N ALA A 473 -22.84 -54.65 -19.32
CA ALA A 473 -21.48 -54.10 -19.43
C ALA A 473 -20.51 -54.57 -18.32
N GLU A 474 -21.03 -55.21 -17.27
CA GLU A 474 -20.24 -55.75 -16.17
C GLU A 474 -20.06 -57.27 -16.29
N SER A 475 -20.67 -57.91 -17.32
CA SER A 475 -20.46 -59.33 -17.63
C SER A 475 -18.99 -59.56 -17.98
N LYS A 476 -18.49 -60.73 -17.56
CA LYS A 476 -17.14 -61.19 -17.94
C LYS A 476 -17.21 -61.90 -19.28
N ASP A 477 -16.07 -61.98 -19.96
CA ASP A 477 -15.95 -62.81 -21.14
C ASP A 477 -16.27 -64.23 -20.82
N PHE A 478 -17.00 -64.87 -21.73
CA PHE A 478 -17.38 -66.32 -21.66
C PHE A 478 -16.42 -67.14 -22.51
N VAL A 479 -15.76 -68.06 -21.84
CA VAL A 479 -14.87 -69.03 -22.52
C VAL A 479 -15.30 -70.43 -22.14
N THR A 480 -15.69 -71.21 -23.11
CA THR A 480 -16.06 -72.58 -22.90
C THR A 480 -15.31 -73.51 -23.88
N THR A 481 -15.28 -74.82 -23.58
CA THR A 481 -14.60 -75.80 -24.42
C THR A 481 -15.55 -76.98 -24.64
N VAL A 482 -15.85 -77.21 -25.88
CA VAL A 482 -16.55 -78.46 -26.34
C VAL A 482 -15.50 -79.58 -26.51
N LEU A 483 -15.70 -80.62 -25.78
CA LEU A 483 -14.81 -81.74 -25.84
C LEU A 483 -15.33 -82.80 -26.82
N TYR A 484 -14.46 -83.26 -27.72
CA TYR A 484 -14.74 -84.28 -28.74
C TYR A 484 -14.11 -85.56 -28.34
N ARG A 485 -14.92 -86.62 -28.32
CA ARG A 485 -14.44 -87.99 -28.08
C ARG A 485 -14.52 -88.80 -29.36
N LYS A 486 -13.49 -89.58 -29.66
CA LYS A 486 -13.55 -90.52 -30.80
C LYS A 486 -14.68 -91.50 -30.59
N LYS A 487 -15.50 -91.68 -31.62
CA LYS A 487 -16.54 -92.76 -31.66
C LYS A 487 -15.87 -94.10 -31.55
N ALA A 488 -16.35 -94.93 -30.62
CA ALA A 488 -15.88 -96.29 -30.55
C ALA A 488 -16.21 -97.04 -31.87
N VAL A 489 -15.18 -97.51 -32.55
CA VAL A 489 -15.39 -98.45 -33.70
C VAL A 489 -16.06 -99.69 -33.12
N PRO A 490 -17.21 -100.15 -33.62
CA PRO A 490 -17.82 -101.40 -33.17
C PRO A 490 -16.82 -102.55 -33.42
N THR A 491 -16.33 -103.16 -32.39
CA THR A 491 -15.57 -104.42 -32.50
C THR A 491 -16.51 -105.43 -33.08
N PRO A 492 -16.11 -106.20 -34.14
CA PRO A 492 -16.93 -107.31 -34.65
C PRO A 492 -17.16 -108.34 -33.54
N GLN A 493 -18.41 -108.71 -33.33
CA GLN A 493 -18.85 -109.69 -32.35
C GLN A 493 -18.29 -111.09 -32.77
N PRO A 494 -17.58 -111.81 -31.91
CA PRO A 494 -17.24 -113.23 -32.20
C PRO A 494 -18.52 -114.06 -32.07
N ASP A 495 -18.68 -115.02 -33.06
CA ASP A 495 -19.79 -116.00 -33.14
C ASP A 495 -19.98 -116.82 -31.87
N PRO A 496 -21.25 -117.29 -31.59
CA PRO A 496 -21.65 -117.90 -30.34
C PRO A 496 -21.16 -119.37 -30.20
N VAL A 497 -20.43 -119.68 -29.18
CA VAL A 497 -20.19 -121.10 -28.74
C VAL A 497 -21.23 -121.42 -27.68
N LYS A 498 -21.98 -122.54 -27.99
CA LYS A 498 -23.08 -123.21 -27.25
C LYS A 498 -22.61 -123.77 -25.90
N PRO A 499 -23.52 -123.85 -24.90
CA PRO A 499 -23.19 -124.11 -23.50
C PRO A 499 -23.25 -125.61 -23.10
N ASP A 500 -22.60 -125.89 -22.00
CA ASP A 500 -23.00 -127.02 -21.16
C ASP A 500 -22.91 -126.72 -19.67
N PRO A 501 -23.83 -127.30 -18.92
CA PRO A 501 -24.29 -126.84 -17.63
C PRO A 501 -23.66 -127.59 -16.46
N VAL A 502 -23.61 -126.99 -15.32
CA VAL A 502 -23.81 -127.62 -13.99
C VAL A 502 -24.08 -126.63 -12.89
N LYS A 503 -25.12 -126.92 -12.22
CA LYS A 503 -25.73 -126.46 -10.96
C LYS A 503 -24.89 -126.92 -9.74
N PRO A 504 -25.29 -126.64 -8.47
CA PRO A 504 -25.95 -125.51 -7.81
C PRO A 504 -25.34 -125.10 -6.41
N ASP A 505 -25.92 -124.10 -5.87
CA ASP A 505 -26.33 -123.82 -4.48
C ASP A 505 -25.31 -123.68 -3.32
N PRO A 506 -25.84 -123.19 -2.25
CA PRO A 506 -26.12 -121.83 -1.84
C PRO A 506 -25.43 -121.47 -0.47
N VAL A 507 -25.44 -120.29 -0.03
CA VAL A 507 -25.67 -119.95 1.41
C VAL A 507 -25.86 -118.46 1.59
N LYS A 508 -27.00 -118.12 2.09
CA LYS A 508 -27.39 -116.91 2.81
C LYS A 508 -26.72 -116.92 4.21
N PRO A 509 -26.55 -115.93 4.95
CA PRO A 509 -27.60 -114.99 5.38
C PRO A 509 -27.22 -113.48 5.64
N GLU A 510 -28.17 -112.73 5.55
CA GLU A 510 -28.77 -111.61 6.29
C GLU A 510 -28.02 -110.87 7.42
N PRO A 511 -28.70 -109.81 7.96
CA PRO A 511 -28.46 -108.37 7.75
C PRO A 511 -28.21 -107.65 9.11
N VAL A 512 -27.78 -106.46 9.03
CA VAL A 512 -28.02 -105.56 10.18
C VAL A 512 -28.27 -104.14 9.71
N LYS A 513 -29.45 -103.69 9.95
CA LYS A 513 -29.85 -102.26 10.22
C LYS A 513 -29.30 -101.85 11.56
N PRO A 514 -29.02 -100.61 11.79
CA PRO A 514 -30.08 -99.68 12.22
C PRO A 514 -29.93 -98.22 11.91
N ASN A 515 -31.04 -97.65 11.74
CA ASN A 515 -31.77 -96.51 12.26
C ASN A 515 -31.11 -95.09 12.34
N PRO A 516 -31.97 -94.09 12.05
CA PRO A 516 -31.61 -92.71 11.84
C PRO A 516 -31.76 -91.86 13.11
N VAL A 517 -30.96 -90.83 13.20
CA VAL A 517 -31.18 -89.73 14.18
C VAL A 517 -31.39 -88.44 13.43
N LYS A 518 -32.57 -87.90 13.64
CA LYS A 518 -33.03 -86.56 13.29
C LYS A 518 -32.42 -85.56 14.28
N PRO A 519 -31.91 -84.40 13.84
CA PRO A 519 -31.84 -83.27 14.71
C PRO A 519 -32.78 -82.14 14.29
N GLU A 520 -33.35 -81.56 15.30
CA GLU A 520 -34.25 -80.47 15.38
C GLU A 520 -33.58 -79.11 15.07
N PRO A 521 -34.33 -78.07 14.67
CA PRO A 521 -33.78 -76.80 14.20
C PRO A 521 -33.54 -75.82 15.35
N THR A 522 -32.39 -75.19 15.32
CA THR A 522 -32.10 -74.02 16.17
C THR A 522 -32.12 -72.73 15.37
N LYS A 523 -32.78 -71.75 15.95
CA LYS A 523 -33.12 -70.38 15.57
C LYS A 523 -31.85 -69.54 15.25
N PRO A 524 -31.89 -68.58 14.29
CA PRO A 524 -30.76 -67.75 13.96
C PRO A 524 -30.52 -66.62 14.96
N ALA A 525 -29.26 -66.41 15.35
CA ALA A 525 -28.79 -65.27 16.14
C ALA A 525 -28.35 -64.13 15.19
N THR A 526 -28.65 -62.93 15.60
CA THR A 526 -28.35 -61.63 15.00
C THR A 526 -26.83 -61.40 14.89
N PRO A 527 -26.31 -60.82 13.81
CA PRO A 527 -24.89 -60.48 13.74
C PRO A 527 -24.56 -59.17 14.44
N ASP A 528 -23.52 -59.22 15.26
CA ASP A 528 -22.85 -58.05 15.88
C ASP A 528 -22.04 -57.25 14.86
N ALA A 529 -22.00 -55.95 15.12
CA ALA A 529 -21.27 -54.95 14.32
C ALA A 529 -19.74 -55.12 14.41
N PRO A 530 -18.98 -54.83 13.35
CA PRO A 530 -17.54 -54.96 13.39
C PRO A 530 -16.87 -53.79 14.10
N LYS A 531 -15.97 -54.13 15.00
CA LYS A 531 -15.05 -53.28 15.77
C LYS A 531 -13.94 -52.76 14.92
N ALA A 532 -13.65 -51.45 15.00
CA ALA A 532 -12.54 -50.80 14.32
C ALA A 532 -11.17 -51.31 14.78
N PRO A 533 -10.16 -51.38 13.91
CA PRO A 533 -8.81 -51.74 14.30
C PRO A 533 -8.06 -50.55 14.90
N ALA A 534 -7.30 -50.85 15.96
CA ALA A 534 -6.42 -49.97 16.68
C ALA A 534 -5.13 -49.64 15.88
N LEU A 535 -4.69 -48.38 16.04
CA LEU A 535 -3.42 -47.86 15.53
C LEU A 535 -2.23 -48.35 16.38
N PRO A 536 -1.04 -48.56 15.83
CA PRO A 536 0.18 -48.67 16.63
C PRO A 536 0.82 -47.31 16.90
N GLU A 537 1.23 -47.11 18.15
CA GLU A 537 2.09 -46.01 18.61
C GLU A 537 3.56 -46.29 18.23
N THR A 538 4.24 -45.29 17.70
CA THR A 538 5.65 -44.96 17.96
C THR A 538 5.83 -43.48 17.57
N GLY A 539 6.11 -42.61 18.42
CA GLY A 539 7.25 -42.23 19.19
C GLY A 539 7.98 -41.02 18.61
N VAL A 540 7.75 -39.82 19.24
CA VAL A 540 8.72 -38.72 19.55
C VAL A 540 9.41 -38.02 18.35
N THR A 541 9.32 -36.75 18.14
CA THR A 541 9.63 -35.49 18.82
C THR A 541 9.42 -34.26 17.90
N ASP A 542 9.10 -33.16 18.58
CA ASP A 542 9.35 -31.74 18.34
C ASP A 542 8.43 -30.89 17.46
N ALA A 543 7.83 -30.08 18.25
CA ALA A 543 7.39 -28.70 18.14
C ALA A 543 7.40 -28.01 16.76
N SER A 544 6.22 -27.64 16.32
CA SER A 544 5.91 -26.26 15.87
C SER A 544 4.40 -26.09 15.80
N THR A 545 3.91 -25.23 16.63
CA THR A 545 2.52 -24.75 16.71
C THR A 545 2.09 -24.08 15.40
N VAL A 546 1.09 -24.65 14.76
CA VAL A 546 0.25 -23.92 13.81
C VAL A 546 -1.18 -24.00 14.34
N THR A 547 -1.64 -22.86 14.80
CA THR A 547 -3.01 -22.64 15.24
C THR A 547 -3.94 -22.61 14.03
N LEU A 548 -4.70 -23.65 13.84
CA LEU A 548 -5.80 -23.67 12.87
C LEU A 548 -7.07 -23.21 13.56
N LEU A 549 -7.53 -22.00 13.24
CA LEU A 549 -8.83 -21.51 13.65
C LEU A 549 -9.90 -22.15 12.76
N GLY A 550 -10.66 -23.07 13.33
CA GLY A 550 -11.81 -23.67 12.70
C GLY A 550 -12.99 -22.70 12.65
N ALA A 551 -13.51 -22.47 11.45
CA ALA A 551 -14.78 -21.79 11.24
C ALA A 551 -15.94 -22.74 11.57
N ALA A 552 -16.69 -22.42 12.61
CA ALA A 552 -17.96 -23.04 12.91
C ALA A 552 -19.05 -22.40 12.05
N LEU A 553 -19.62 -23.16 11.15
CA LEU A 553 -20.89 -22.86 10.48
C LEU A 553 -22.05 -23.20 11.42
N GLY A 554 -22.68 -22.16 11.99
CA GLY A 554 -23.94 -22.26 12.68
C GLY A 554 -25.10 -22.00 11.73
N LEU A 555 -25.80 -23.03 11.37
CA LEU A 555 -27.16 -22.97 10.82
C LEU A 555 -28.11 -22.57 11.94
N VAL A 556 -28.81 -21.46 11.82
CA VAL A 556 -30.02 -21.19 12.61
C VAL A 556 -31.15 -20.86 11.65
N GLY A 557 -32.14 -21.68 11.77
CA GLY A 557 -33.38 -21.67 11.03
C GLY A 557 -34.34 -20.53 11.38
N LEU A 558 -35.25 -20.38 10.46
CA LEU A 558 -36.47 -19.58 10.51
C LEU A 558 -37.30 -19.84 11.78
N ALA A 559 -37.82 -18.81 12.38
CA ALA A 559 -39.26 -18.63 12.59
C ALA A 559 -39.52 -17.42 13.51
N GLY A 560 -40.56 -16.64 13.19
CA GLY A 560 -41.27 -15.87 14.19
C GLY A 560 -41.57 -14.42 13.86
N LEU A 561 -42.70 -14.23 13.19
CA LEU A 561 -43.50 -12.99 13.16
C LEU A 561 -43.70 -12.43 14.55
N ALA A 562 -43.60 -11.12 14.74
CA ALA A 562 -44.64 -10.37 15.43
C ALA A 562 -44.47 -8.85 15.27
N LYS A 563 -45.47 -8.29 14.72
CA LYS A 563 -45.98 -6.93 14.64
C LYS A 563 -46.04 -6.26 16.02
N ARG A 564 -45.51 -5.01 16.15
CA ARG A 564 -46.22 -3.96 16.91
C ARG A 564 -45.78 -2.56 16.54
N LYS A 565 -46.80 -1.77 16.41
CA LYS A 565 -47.03 -0.40 15.99
C LYS A 565 -46.90 0.55 17.19
N ARG A 566 -46.68 1.86 16.87
CA ARG A 566 -46.93 3.06 17.70
C ARG A 566 -45.83 3.49 18.67
N ASP A 567 -45.56 4.74 18.91
CA ASP A 567 -46.13 6.06 18.57
C ASP A 567 -45.01 7.11 18.71
N GLU A 568 -45.04 8.11 17.91
CA GLU A 568 -45.13 9.58 18.05
C GLU A 568 -44.54 10.26 19.32
N ASN A 569 -43.89 11.40 19.01
CA ASN A 569 -43.64 12.64 19.78
C ASN A 569 -42.41 12.66 20.72
N GLU A 570 -41.42 13.48 20.45
CA GLU A 570 -41.26 14.93 20.52
C GLU A 570 -39.94 15.35 19.80
#